data_8df533c0c3d9c9f777bed4893ec01432
#
_entry.id   8df533c0c3d9c9f777bed4893ec01432
#
_cell.length_a   1.000
_cell.length_b   1.000
_cell.length_c   1.000
_cell.angle_alpha   90.00
_cell.angle_beta   90.00
_cell.angle_gamma   90.00
#
_symmetry.space_group_name_H-M   'P 1'
#
loop_
_entity.id
_entity.type
_entity.pdbx_description
1 polymer ?
#
loop_
_entity_poly.entity_id
_entity_poly.type
_entity_poly.pdbx_seq_one_letter_code
_entity_poly.pdbx_strand_id
1 'polypeptide(L)'
;MYIKICKCKECATTSNVLLDRVIAVLDKNESSEERFVKSLKDDYIVRVKTISYIVDAKPEVEYDIDELQKIASLMSVDKIHFIDETGTIYSGSIPKYFGYSFDSGAHMAFFKQILNNYDLTLCQDVTLNTAEAKEMMYAITWNESKTHRVQVGITPKRLLKELKQNQISNVVSNMPVYKGMEIYVVNSKTKIIEGATDKNKIGKKILTSNTNYQYITRKHGNYNVSVSKSESMFSQNNIAAILIVGIYLTLASCLLVLMLSRVLKEKYEKEKYMCTSNTEWAYISLALNDLKQTNDLLRPSVGMSLFVQLVTA
;
A
#
# COMPACT_ATOMS: atom_id res chain seq x y z
N MET A 1 1.08 13.38 -31.09
CA MET A 1 0.55 11.99 -31.00
C MET A 1 1.57 11.01 -30.43
N TYR A 2 2.82 10.96 -30.88
CA TYR A 2 3.87 10.05 -30.41
C TYR A 2 4.22 10.19 -28.90
N ILE A 3 4.30 11.43 -28.37
CA ILE A 3 4.60 11.71 -26.96
C ILE A 3 3.48 11.18 -26.03
N LYS A 4 2.21 11.24 -26.46
CA LYS A 4 1.07 10.71 -25.68
C LYS A 4 1.08 9.19 -25.60
N ILE A 5 1.51 8.51 -26.67
CA ILE A 5 1.61 7.04 -26.75
C ILE A 5 2.76 6.50 -25.91
N CYS A 6 3.95 7.12 -25.95
CA CYS A 6 5.09 6.71 -25.13
C CYS A 6 4.82 6.90 -23.62
N LYS A 7 4.25 8.04 -23.23
CA LYS A 7 3.88 8.32 -21.82
C LYS A 7 2.77 7.40 -21.32
N CYS A 8 1.86 6.96 -22.19
CA CYS A 8 0.83 5.98 -21.81
C CYS A 8 1.45 4.59 -21.52
N LYS A 9 2.47 4.16 -22.29
CA LYS A 9 3.20 2.90 -22.03
C LYS A 9 3.99 2.94 -20.73
N GLU A 10 4.76 3.99 -20.45
CA GLU A 10 5.50 4.14 -19.19
C GLU A 10 4.56 4.20 -17.99
N CYS A 11 3.42 4.86 -18.12
CA CYS A 11 2.41 4.95 -17.08
C CYS A 11 1.76 3.59 -16.78
N ALA A 12 1.44 2.82 -17.81
CA ALA A 12 0.91 1.47 -17.68
C ALA A 12 1.93 0.54 -17.00
N THR A 13 3.21 0.65 -17.39
CA THR A 13 4.30 -0.13 -16.78
C THR A 13 4.44 0.20 -15.30
N THR A 14 4.49 1.49 -14.93
CA THR A 14 4.59 1.92 -13.53
C THR A 14 3.41 1.46 -12.70
N SER A 15 2.18 1.56 -13.23
CA SER A 15 0.98 1.10 -12.53
C SER A 15 0.96 -0.41 -12.36
N ASN A 16 1.43 -1.18 -13.35
CA ASN A 16 1.55 -2.63 -13.23
C ASN A 16 2.59 -3.02 -12.17
N VAL A 17 3.75 -2.37 -12.14
CA VAL A 17 4.78 -2.59 -11.10
C VAL A 17 4.22 -2.28 -9.71
N LEU A 18 3.44 -1.21 -9.55
CA LEU A 18 2.77 -0.92 -8.28
C LEU A 18 1.74 -1.99 -7.92
N LEU A 19 0.93 -2.46 -8.87
CA LEU A 19 -0.02 -3.56 -8.65
C LEU A 19 0.68 -4.84 -8.21
N ASP A 20 1.75 -5.24 -8.89
CA ASP A 20 2.55 -6.41 -8.53
C ASP A 20 3.12 -6.28 -7.12
N ARG A 21 3.62 -5.10 -6.76
CA ARG A 21 4.14 -4.81 -5.42
C ARG A 21 3.06 -4.89 -4.35
N VAL A 22 1.88 -4.31 -4.59
CA VAL A 22 0.75 -4.37 -3.65
C VAL A 22 0.34 -5.82 -3.41
N ILE A 23 0.12 -6.58 -4.48
CA ILE A 23 -0.25 -7.99 -4.41
C ILE A 23 0.80 -8.79 -3.63
N ALA A 24 2.08 -8.64 -3.97
CA ALA A 24 3.17 -9.33 -3.29
C ALA A 24 3.24 -9.00 -1.78
N VAL A 25 2.94 -7.76 -1.39
CA VAL A 25 2.89 -7.37 0.04
C VAL A 25 1.68 -7.98 0.72
N LEU A 26 0.51 -8.02 0.08
CA LEU A 26 -0.68 -8.65 0.63
C LEU A 26 -0.46 -10.17 0.84
N ASP A 27 0.09 -10.87 -0.15
CA ASP A 27 0.43 -12.30 -0.07
C ASP A 27 1.45 -12.59 1.05
N LYS A 28 2.48 -11.75 1.13
CA LYS A 28 3.50 -11.89 2.19
C LYS A 28 2.90 -11.69 3.58
N ASN A 29 1.99 -10.73 3.75
CA ASN A 29 1.34 -10.49 5.02
C ASN A 29 0.46 -11.67 5.42
N GLU A 30 -0.37 -12.18 4.51
CA GLU A 30 -1.23 -13.36 4.73
C GLU A 30 -0.39 -14.58 5.13
N SER A 31 0.65 -14.92 4.37
CA SER A 31 1.52 -16.06 4.68
C SER A 31 2.34 -15.89 5.96
N SER A 32 2.66 -14.66 6.34
CA SER A 32 3.36 -14.36 7.60
C SER A 32 2.43 -14.49 8.79
N GLU A 33 1.19 -14.05 8.65
CA GLU A 33 0.13 -14.18 9.66
C GLU A 33 -0.18 -15.65 9.94
N GLU A 34 -0.40 -16.47 8.90
CA GLU A 34 -0.64 -17.91 9.05
C GLU A 34 0.49 -18.62 9.81
N ARG A 35 1.74 -18.34 9.45
CA ARG A 35 2.91 -18.91 10.15
C ARG A 35 2.99 -18.46 11.60
N PHE A 36 2.68 -17.20 11.86
CA PHE A 36 2.70 -16.64 13.20
C PHE A 36 1.60 -17.25 14.08
N VAL A 37 0.38 -17.34 13.56
CA VAL A 37 -0.76 -18.01 14.24
C VAL A 37 -0.42 -19.46 14.55
N LYS A 38 0.14 -20.20 13.58
CA LYS A 38 0.56 -21.58 13.79
C LYS A 38 1.60 -21.70 14.91
N SER A 39 2.65 -20.86 14.88
CA SER A 39 3.69 -20.85 15.91
C SER A 39 3.14 -20.56 17.30
N LEU A 40 2.15 -19.63 17.41
CA LEU A 40 1.48 -19.35 18.67
C LEU A 40 0.63 -20.52 19.16
N LYS A 41 -0.09 -21.19 18.27
CA LYS A 41 -0.85 -22.40 18.62
C LYS A 41 0.05 -23.49 19.16
N ASP A 42 1.18 -23.73 18.51
CA ASP A 42 2.16 -24.72 18.96
C ASP A 42 2.73 -24.36 20.35
N ASP A 43 3.04 -23.10 20.60
CA ASP A 43 3.49 -22.60 21.91
C ASP A 43 2.42 -22.77 22.99
N TYR A 44 1.17 -22.48 22.68
CA TYR A 44 0.06 -22.64 23.64
C TYR A 44 -0.25 -24.10 23.93
N ILE A 45 -0.07 -24.99 22.97
CA ILE A 45 -0.14 -26.44 23.18
C ILE A 45 0.97 -26.91 24.13
N VAL A 46 2.18 -26.39 23.99
CA VAL A 46 3.28 -26.72 24.93
C VAL A 46 2.92 -26.26 26.35
N ARG A 47 2.39 -25.04 26.51
CA ARG A 47 2.00 -24.52 27.82
C ARG A 47 0.92 -25.36 28.51
N VAL A 48 -0.14 -25.72 27.77
CA VAL A 48 -1.21 -26.53 28.36
C VAL A 48 -0.72 -27.93 28.74
N LYS A 49 0.14 -28.54 27.93
CA LYS A 49 0.77 -29.83 28.28
C LYS A 49 1.67 -29.73 29.52
N THR A 50 2.44 -28.64 29.62
CA THR A 50 3.29 -28.39 30.80
C THR A 50 2.46 -28.22 32.07
N ILE A 51 1.37 -27.45 32.00
CA ILE A 51 0.46 -27.29 33.14
C ILE A 51 -0.18 -28.64 33.52
N SER A 52 -0.64 -29.40 32.52
CA SER A 52 -1.15 -30.78 32.75
C SER A 52 -0.15 -31.63 33.48
N TYR A 53 1.12 -31.67 33.04
CA TYR A 53 2.18 -32.44 33.69
C TYR A 53 2.46 -31.97 35.13
N ILE A 54 2.45 -30.65 35.39
CA ILE A 54 2.63 -30.10 36.75
C ILE A 54 1.55 -30.62 37.69
N VAL A 55 0.29 -30.58 37.24
CA VAL A 55 -0.85 -31.01 38.05
C VAL A 55 -0.91 -32.51 38.22
N ASP A 56 -0.57 -33.30 37.19
CA ASP A 56 -0.42 -34.75 37.31
C ASP A 56 0.66 -35.13 38.34
N ALA A 57 1.76 -34.35 38.44
CA ALA A 57 2.83 -34.54 39.42
C ALA A 57 2.44 -34.07 40.85
N LYS A 58 1.48 -33.13 40.97
CA LYS A 58 1.00 -32.57 42.22
C LYS A 58 -0.52 -32.40 42.19
N PRO A 59 -1.30 -33.46 42.37
CA PRO A 59 -2.77 -33.41 42.23
C PRO A 59 -3.48 -32.44 43.18
N GLU A 60 -2.90 -32.13 44.33
CA GLU A 60 -3.43 -31.15 45.27
C GLU A 60 -3.56 -29.76 44.68
N VAL A 61 -2.72 -29.41 43.71
CA VAL A 61 -2.72 -28.10 43.05
C VAL A 61 -4.00 -27.86 42.22
N GLU A 62 -4.64 -28.93 41.75
CA GLU A 62 -5.86 -28.84 40.92
C GLU A 62 -7.00 -28.07 41.59
N TYR A 63 -7.06 -28.10 42.95
CA TYR A 63 -8.07 -27.43 43.73
C TYR A 63 -7.57 -26.20 44.50
N ASP A 64 -6.27 -25.87 44.36
CA ASP A 64 -5.65 -24.69 44.97
C ASP A 64 -5.65 -23.52 43.97
N ILE A 65 -6.64 -22.63 44.13
CA ILE A 65 -6.83 -21.46 43.24
C ILE A 65 -5.61 -20.55 43.26
N ASP A 66 -5.01 -20.30 44.42
CA ASP A 66 -3.87 -19.39 44.56
C ASP A 66 -2.63 -19.95 43.86
N GLU A 67 -2.40 -21.25 44.01
CA GLU A 67 -1.28 -21.89 43.32
C GLU A 67 -1.51 -21.99 41.81
N LEU A 68 -2.74 -22.26 41.37
CA LEU A 68 -3.11 -22.22 39.95
C LEU A 68 -2.93 -20.83 39.35
N GLN A 69 -3.19 -19.76 40.07
CA GLN A 69 -2.95 -18.38 39.61
C GLN A 69 -1.47 -18.08 39.49
N LYS A 70 -0.63 -18.57 40.40
CA LYS A 70 0.84 -18.49 40.26
C LYS A 70 1.34 -19.25 39.06
N ILE A 71 0.88 -20.47 38.84
CA ILE A 71 1.22 -21.27 37.66
C ILE A 71 0.78 -20.57 36.38
N ALA A 72 -0.44 -20.01 36.35
CA ALA A 72 -0.93 -19.24 35.22
C ALA A 72 -0.02 -18.05 34.90
N SER A 73 0.39 -17.32 35.94
CA SER A 73 1.33 -16.21 35.78
C SER A 73 2.70 -16.63 35.24
N LEU A 74 3.28 -17.70 35.80
CA LEU A 74 4.58 -18.26 35.38
C LEU A 74 4.53 -18.72 33.93
N MET A 75 3.45 -19.37 33.52
CA MET A 75 3.24 -19.88 32.16
C MET A 75 2.71 -18.83 31.20
N SER A 76 2.51 -17.59 31.67
CA SER A 76 1.96 -16.48 30.87
C SER A 76 0.64 -16.85 30.19
N VAL A 77 -0.26 -17.48 30.94
CA VAL A 77 -1.64 -17.75 30.55
C VAL A 77 -2.60 -16.97 31.45
N ASP A 78 -3.76 -16.57 30.92
CA ASP A 78 -4.73 -15.77 31.68
C ASP A 78 -5.64 -16.65 32.56
N LYS A 79 -5.85 -17.92 32.16
CA LYS A 79 -6.80 -18.84 32.78
C LYS A 79 -6.32 -20.27 32.67
N ILE A 80 -6.61 -21.06 33.70
CA ILE A 80 -6.49 -22.53 33.71
C ILE A 80 -7.85 -23.08 34.08
N HIS A 81 -8.35 -24.06 33.33
CA HIS A 81 -9.59 -24.76 33.61
C HIS A 81 -9.34 -26.27 33.60
N PHE A 82 -9.94 -26.98 34.53
CA PHE A 82 -10.04 -28.43 34.55
C PHE A 82 -11.48 -28.83 34.19
N ILE A 83 -11.58 -29.74 33.21
CA ILE A 83 -12.82 -30.10 32.56
C ILE A 83 -13.04 -31.61 32.71
N ASP A 84 -14.19 -31.97 33.24
CA ASP A 84 -14.62 -33.35 33.53
C ASP A 84 -15.01 -34.12 32.25
N GLU A 85 -15.40 -35.38 32.44
CA GLU A 85 -15.81 -36.30 31.35
C GLU A 85 -17.00 -35.74 30.54
N THR A 86 -17.86 -34.95 31.15
CA THR A 86 -19.04 -34.35 30.51
C THR A 86 -18.71 -33.10 29.70
N GLY A 87 -17.51 -32.56 29.84
CA GLY A 87 -17.09 -31.32 29.22
C GLY A 87 -17.41 -30.10 30.08
N THR A 88 -17.62 -30.28 31.41
CA THR A 88 -17.94 -29.22 32.35
C THR A 88 -16.71 -28.79 33.13
N ILE A 89 -16.50 -27.46 33.29
CA ILE A 89 -15.43 -26.91 34.13
C ILE A 89 -15.77 -27.09 35.59
N TYR A 90 -15.00 -27.93 36.31
CA TYR A 90 -15.22 -28.19 37.72
C TYR A 90 -14.18 -27.55 38.63
N SER A 91 -12.99 -27.24 38.11
CA SER A 91 -11.93 -26.54 38.83
C SER A 91 -11.12 -25.63 37.91
N GLY A 92 -10.26 -24.80 38.49
CA GLY A 92 -9.38 -23.90 37.74
C GLY A 92 -8.97 -22.64 38.49
N SER A 93 -8.17 -21.80 37.84
CA SER A 93 -7.63 -20.56 38.42
C SER A 93 -8.65 -19.45 38.61
N ILE A 94 -9.86 -19.57 38.03
CA ILE A 94 -10.91 -18.54 38.11
C ILE A 94 -12.28 -19.16 38.38
N PRO A 95 -12.77 -19.12 39.64
CA PRO A 95 -13.99 -19.80 40.07
C PRO A 95 -15.27 -19.42 39.33
N LYS A 96 -15.35 -18.19 38.82
CA LYS A 96 -16.56 -17.72 38.11
C LYS A 96 -16.93 -18.54 36.87
N TYR A 97 -16.02 -19.40 36.38
CA TYR A 97 -16.26 -20.26 35.22
C TYR A 97 -16.69 -21.67 35.59
N PHE A 98 -16.70 -22.04 36.89
CA PHE A 98 -17.14 -23.36 37.32
C PHE A 98 -18.61 -23.58 36.92
N GLY A 99 -18.91 -24.76 36.37
CA GLY A 99 -20.21 -25.10 35.83
C GLY A 99 -20.43 -24.71 34.35
N TYR A 100 -19.53 -23.94 33.73
CA TYR A 100 -19.58 -23.75 32.29
C TYR A 100 -19.18 -25.04 31.59
N SER A 101 -19.87 -25.36 30.50
CA SER A 101 -19.61 -26.59 29.71
C SER A 101 -19.34 -26.29 28.24
N PHE A 102 -19.03 -27.32 27.49
CA PHE A 102 -18.88 -27.20 26.04
C PHE A 102 -20.18 -26.79 25.32
N ASP A 103 -21.32 -26.78 26.02
CA ASP A 103 -22.61 -26.28 25.54
C ASP A 103 -22.85 -24.80 25.87
N SER A 104 -22.00 -24.19 26.69
CA SER A 104 -22.18 -22.81 27.18
C SER A 104 -21.87 -21.72 26.15
N GLY A 105 -21.69 -22.07 24.89
CA GLY A 105 -21.50 -21.11 23.79
C GLY A 105 -20.70 -21.67 22.62
N ALA A 106 -20.76 -20.99 21.49
CA ALA A 106 -20.12 -21.44 20.25
C ALA A 106 -18.60 -21.63 20.37
N HIS A 107 -17.92 -20.77 21.15
CA HIS A 107 -16.49 -20.87 21.41
C HIS A 107 -16.12 -22.10 22.23
N MET A 108 -16.99 -22.55 23.17
CA MET A 108 -16.80 -23.76 23.95
C MET A 108 -17.14 -25.01 23.13
N ALA A 109 -18.14 -24.95 22.26
CA ALA A 109 -18.57 -26.07 21.44
C ALA A 109 -17.46 -26.58 20.48
N PHE A 110 -16.50 -25.75 20.11
CA PHE A 110 -15.30 -26.12 19.34
C PHE A 110 -14.56 -27.32 19.99
N PHE A 111 -14.55 -27.41 21.30
CA PHE A 111 -13.79 -28.41 22.04
C PHE A 111 -14.55 -29.73 22.26
N LYS A 112 -15.82 -29.87 21.83
CA LYS A 112 -16.58 -31.12 21.95
C LYS A 112 -15.89 -32.32 21.29
N GLN A 113 -15.14 -32.08 20.24
CA GLN A 113 -14.40 -33.12 19.51
C GLN A 113 -13.33 -33.84 20.35
N ILE A 114 -12.88 -33.25 21.48
CA ILE A 114 -11.90 -33.87 22.36
C ILE A 114 -12.55 -34.93 23.27
N LEU A 115 -13.89 -34.88 23.49
CA LEU A 115 -14.59 -35.77 24.42
C LEU A 115 -14.35 -37.24 24.12
N ASN A 116 -14.31 -37.62 22.85
CA ASN A 116 -14.19 -38.99 22.37
C ASN A 116 -12.82 -39.30 21.76
N ASN A 117 -11.83 -38.41 21.93
CA ASN A 117 -10.51 -38.57 21.34
C ASN A 117 -9.44 -38.24 22.37
N TYR A 118 -8.88 -39.27 23.00
CA TYR A 118 -7.92 -39.15 24.09
C TYR A 118 -6.51 -38.70 23.66
N ASP A 119 -6.19 -38.75 22.37
CA ASP A 119 -4.89 -38.32 21.86
C ASP A 119 -4.95 -36.91 21.24
N LEU A 120 -6.14 -36.33 21.19
CA LEU A 120 -6.37 -35.02 20.60
C LEU A 120 -5.89 -33.91 21.53
N THR A 121 -5.12 -33.01 20.97
CA THR A 121 -4.79 -31.72 21.57
C THR A 121 -5.21 -30.64 20.61
N LEU A 122 -5.92 -29.63 21.08
CA LEU A 122 -6.51 -28.60 20.25
C LEU A 122 -6.07 -27.22 20.71
N CYS A 123 -5.87 -26.33 19.75
CA CYS A 123 -5.78 -24.90 19.98
C CYS A 123 -6.71 -24.17 19.01
N GLN A 124 -7.62 -23.37 19.58
CA GLN A 124 -8.60 -22.60 18.84
C GLN A 124 -7.95 -21.33 18.25
N ASP A 125 -8.48 -20.85 17.13
CA ASP A 125 -8.17 -19.51 16.62
C ASP A 125 -8.67 -18.42 17.57
N VAL A 126 -8.26 -17.18 17.31
CA VAL A 126 -8.77 -16.03 18.07
C VAL A 126 -10.30 -16.02 18.02
N THR A 127 -10.91 -16.08 19.18
CA THR A 127 -12.38 -16.14 19.33
C THR A 127 -12.82 -15.19 20.42
N LEU A 128 -13.97 -14.56 20.23
CA LEU A 128 -14.55 -13.68 21.22
C LEU A 128 -15.08 -14.52 22.41
N ASN A 129 -14.48 -14.34 23.58
CA ASN A 129 -15.07 -14.84 24.82
C ASN A 129 -16.27 -13.97 25.17
N THR A 130 -17.46 -14.51 25.00
CA THR A 130 -18.74 -13.79 25.22
C THR A 130 -18.95 -13.39 26.66
N ALA A 131 -18.38 -14.12 27.64
CA ALA A 131 -18.50 -13.81 29.08
C ALA A 131 -17.69 -12.58 29.51
N GLU A 132 -16.62 -12.23 28.76
CA GLU A 132 -15.73 -11.10 29.07
C GLU A 132 -15.63 -10.07 27.95
N ALA A 133 -16.26 -10.31 26.80
CA ALA A 133 -16.14 -9.50 25.61
C ALA A 133 -14.67 -9.25 25.18
N LYS A 134 -13.81 -10.28 25.35
CA LYS A 134 -12.38 -10.24 25.02
C LYS A 134 -12.05 -11.28 23.96
N GLU A 135 -11.16 -10.91 23.05
CA GLU A 135 -10.58 -11.83 22.08
C GLU A 135 -9.53 -12.71 22.78
N MET A 136 -9.72 -14.03 22.71
CA MET A 136 -8.88 -15.03 23.38
C MET A 136 -8.59 -16.20 22.44
N MET A 137 -7.53 -16.91 22.75
CA MET A 137 -7.24 -18.24 22.22
C MET A 137 -7.27 -19.25 23.37
N TYR A 138 -7.77 -20.44 23.10
CA TYR A 138 -7.82 -21.51 24.09
C TYR A 138 -7.11 -22.73 23.54
N ALA A 139 -6.25 -23.34 24.37
CA ALA A 139 -5.63 -24.63 24.08
C ALA A 139 -6.09 -25.64 25.15
N ILE A 140 -6.33 -26.89 24.72
CA ILE A 140 -6.81 -27.97 25.58
C ILE A 140 -6.06 -29.26 25.27
N THR A 141 -5.80 -30.05 26.30
CA THR A 141 -5.21 -31.40 26.21
C THR A 141 -5.83 -32.32 27.26
N TRP A 142 -5.74 -33.62 27.06
CA TRP A 142 -5.94 -34.58 28.11
C TRP A 142 -4.76 -34.58 29.06
N ASN A 143 -5.00 -34.91 30.35
CA ASN A 143 -3.94 -35.25 31.26
C ASN A 143 -3.36 -36.63 30.91
N GLU A 144 -2.24 -37.03 31.52
CA GLU A 144 -1.55 -38.28 31.21
C GLU A 144 -2.42 -39.52 31.50
N SER A 145 -3.12 -39.51 32.63
CA SER A 145 -4.03 -40.58 33.04
C SER A 145 -5.35 -40.62 32.26
N LYS A 146 -5.64 -39.68 31.38
CA LYS A 146 -6.88 -39.56 30.59
C LYS A 146 -8.15 -39.45 31.41
N THR A 147 -8.07 -38.91 32.63
CA THR A 147 -9.19 -38.78 33.56
C THR A 147 -9.90 -37.42 33.43
N HIS A 148 -9.17 -36.39 33.09
CA HIS A 148 -9.72 -35.05 32.90
C HIS A 148 -8.97 -34.29 31.80
N ARG A 149 -9.46 -33.13 31.45
CA ARG A 149 -8.83 -32.26 30.45
C ARG A 149 -8.37 -30.97 31.11
N VAL A 150 -7.22 -30.51 30.67
CA VAL A 150 -6.67 -29.21 31.06
C VAL A 150 -6.84 -28.26 29.90
N GLN A 151 -7.43 -27.11 30.16
CA GLN A 151 -7.60 -26.02 29.19
C GLN A 151 -6.94 -24.75 29.69
N VAL A 152 -6.24 -24.04 28.83
CA VAL A 152 -5.72 -22.69 29.11
C VAL A 152 -6.35 -21.67 28.19
N GLY A 153 -6.63 -20.48 28.74
CA GLY A 153 -7.10 -19.33 28.01
C GLY A 153 -6.05 -18.23 28.01
N ILE A 154 -5.77 -17.67 26.84
CA ILE A 154 -4.72 -16.66 26.64
C ILE A 154 -5.24 -15.52 25.78
N THR A 155 -5.00 -14.28 26.23
CA THR A 155 -5.22 -13.09 25.40
C THR A 155 -4.02 -12.88 24.51
N PRO A 156 -4.10 -13.10 23.19
CA PRO A 156 -2.95 -13.08 22.29
C PRO A 156 -2.60 -11.62 21.89
N LYS A 157 -2.20 -10.79 22.86
CA LYS A 157 -1.95 -9.36 22.68
C LYS A 157 -1.02 -9.03 21.51
N ARG A 158 0.02 -9.84 21.33
CA ARG A 158 0.99 -9.65 20.25
C ARG A 158 0.35 -9.96 18.88
N LEU A 159 -0.38 -11.06 18.78
CA LEU A 159 -1.10 -11.43 17.56
C LEU A 159 -2.14 -10.37 17.20
N LEU A 160 -2.96 -9.92 18.17
CA LEU A 160 -3.98 -8.90 17.94
C LEU A 160 -3.37 -7.58 17.45
N LYS A 161 -2.18 -7.21 17.96
CA LYS A 161 -1.45 -6.05 17.48
C LYS A 161 -0.96 -6.24 16.03
N GLU A 162 -0.42 -7.41 15.70
CA GLU A 162 0.04 -7.72 14.34
C GLU A 162 -1.12 -7.80 13.35
N LEU A 163 -2.21 -8.48 13.68
CA LEU A 163 -3.43 -8.50 12.86
C LEU A 163 -3.93 -7.09 12.53
N LYS A 164 -3.94 -6.21 13.53
CA LYS A 164 -4.33 -4.81 13.33
C LYS A 164 -3.37 -4.06 12.41
N GLN A 165 -2.06 -4.31 12.51
CA GLN A 165 -1.06 -3.68 11.64
C GLN A 165 -1.14 -4.20 10.21
N ASN A 166 -1.44 -5.49 10.03
CA ASN A 166 -1.56 -6.17 8.75
C ASN A 166 -2.91 -5.96 8.06
N GLN A 167 -3.86 -5.27 8.70
CA GLN A 167 -5.10 -4.89 8.04
C GLN A 167 -4.81 -4.19 6.71
N ILE A 168 -5.55 -4.56 5.68
CA ILE A 168 -5.40 -4.01 4.31
C ILE A 168 -5.39 -2.48 4.32
N SER A 169 -6.24 -1.86 5.16
CA SER A 169 -6.31 -0.41 5.35
C SER A 169 -4.98 0.19 5.80
N ASN A 170 -4.30 -0.43 6.77
CA ASN A 170 -3.01 0.05 7.29
C ASN A 170 -1.87 -0.20 6.32
N VAL A 171 -1.84 -1.37 5.71
CA VAL A 171 -0.81 -1.76 4.75
C VAL A 171 -0.82 -0.82 3.55
N VAL A 172 -1.98 -0.64 2.93
CA VAL A 172 -2.12 0.15 1.69
C VAL A 172 -1.92 1.65 1.96
N SER A 173 -2.41 2.17 3.10
CA SER A 173 -2.26 3.60 3.43
C SER A 173 -0.81 4.01 3.69
N ASN A 174 0.06 3.08 4.05
CA ASN A 174 1.48 3.32 4.29
C ASN A 174 2.37 3.00 3.08
N MET A 175 1.77 2.56 1.96
CA MET A 175 2.55 2.28 0.75
C MET A 175 3.03 3.56 0.07
N PRO A 176 4.32 3.62 -0.32
CA PRO A 176 4.82 4.74 -1.10
C PRO A 176 4.22 4.70 -2.51
N VAL A 177 3.65 5.82 -2.93
CA VAL A 177 3.10 6.01 -4.27
C VAL A 177 3.73 7.23 -4.93
N TYR A 178 3.77 7.23 -6.26
CA TYR A 178 4.21 8.41 -7.00
C TYR A 178 3.17 9.53 -6.91
N LYS A 179 3.63 10.76 -6.98
CA LYS A 179 2.77 11.95 -6.94
C LYS A 179 1.64 11.85 -7.99
N GLY A 180 0.39 12.01 -7.54
CA GLY A 180 -0.80 11.90 -8.41
C GLY A 180 -1.26 10.48 -8.71
N MET A 181 -0.66 9.46 -8.08
CA MET A 181 -1.16 8.09 -8.10
C MET A 181 -1.81 7.73 -6.77
N GLU A 182 -2.82 6.90 -6.81
CA GLU A 182 -3.49 6.35 -5.64
C GLU A 182 -3.75 4.85 -5.83
N ILE A 183 -3.66 4.11 -4.74
CA ILE A 183 -3.94 2.69 -4.70
C ILE A 183 -5.25 2.47 -3.97
N TYR A 184 -6.07 1.56 -4.48
CA TYR A 184 -7.32 1.10 -3.87
C TYR A 184 -7.35 -0.41 -3.83
N VAL A 185 -7.75 -0.96 -2.70
CA VAL A 185 -8.11 -2.37 -2.54
C VAL A 185 -9.59 -2.42 -2.21
N VAL A 186 -10.37 -2.97 -3.12
CA VAL A 186 -11.83 -2.96 -3.09
C VAL A 186 -12.32 -4.39 -2.96
N ASN A 187 -13.19 -4.65 -2.01
CA ASN A 187 -13.85 -5.94 -1.88
C ASN A 187 -14.70 -6.23 -3.12
N SER A 188 -14.48 -7.37 -3.75
CA SER A 188 -15.13 -7.74 -5.02
C SER A 188 -16.66 -7.90 -4.89
N LYS A 189 -17.13 -8.29 -3.69
CA LYS A 189 -18.57 -8.53 -3.43
C LYS A 189 -19.28 -7.26 -2.98
N THR A 190 -18.77 -6.59 -1.94
CA THR A 190 -19.43 -5.44 -1.31
C THR A 190 -19.18 -4.14 -2.06
N LYS A 191 -18.13 -4.08 -2.90
CA LYS A 191 -17.66 -2.87 -3.60
C LYS A 191 -17.20 -1.75 -2.65
N ILE A 192 -16.89 -2.11 -1.39
CA ILE A 192 -16.35 -1.19 -0.40
C ILE A 192 -14.84 -1.16 -0.52
N ILE A 193 -14.25 0.03 -0.38
CA ILE A 193 -12.81 0.25 -0.31
C ILE A 193 -12.32 -0.17 1.07
N GLU A 194 -11.58 -1.27 1.16
CA GLU A 194 -11.00 -1.78 2.42
C GLU A 194 -9.59 -1.25 2.66
N GLY A 195 -8.90 -0.79 1.62
CA GLY A 195 -7.61 -0.12 1.72
C GLY A 195 -7.43 0.93 0.66
N ALA A 196 -6.85 2.07 1.03
CA ALA A 196 -6.49 3.13 0.11
C ALA A 196 -5.30 3.92 0.64
N THR A 197 -4.50 4.50 -0.27
CA THR A 197 -3.44 5.45 0.11
C THR A 197 -4.01 6.75 0.68
N ASP A 198 -5.20 7.16 0.23
CA ASP A 198 -5.99 8.20 0.89
C ASP A 198 -6.96 7.56 1.90
N LYS A 199 -6.63 7.68 3.19
CA LYS A 199 -7.41 7.11 4.31
C LYS A 199 -8.87 7.56 4.32
N ASN A 200 -9.18 8.76 3.81
CA ASN A 200 -10.53 9.31 3.78
C ASN A 200 -11.48 8.55 2.84
N LYS A 201 -10.94 7.69 1.98
CA LYS A 201 -11.71 6.89 1.00
C LYS A 201 -12.06 5.51 1.53
N ILE A 202 -11.39 5.04 2.59
CA ILE A 202 -11.64 3.74 3.21
C ILE A 202 -13.08 3.69 3.77
N GLY A 203 -13.75 2.57 3.57
CA GLY A 203 -15.15 2.36 3.97
C GLY A 203 -16.20 2.89 2.99
N LYS A 204 -15.80 3.66 1.97
CA LYS A 204 -16.71 4.18 0.95
C LYS A 204 -16.86 3.20 -0.21
N LYS A 205 -18.02 3.24 -0.90
CA LYS A 205 -18.19 2.51 -2.16
C LYS A 205 -17.40 3.21 -3.27
N ILE A 206 -16.76 2.42 -4.12
CA ILE A 206 -16.07 2.95 -5.30
C ILE A 206 -17.10 3.49 -6.29
N LEU A 207 -16.99 4.77 -6.63
CA LEU A 207 -17.79 5.40 -7.69
C LEU A 207 -16.99 5.31 -9.00
N THR A 208 -17.38 4.41 -9.89
CA THR A 208 -16.70 4.12 -11.17
C THR A 208 -16.86 5.23 -12.22
N SER A 209 -17.56 6.32 -11.90
CA SER A 209 -17.95 7.35 -12.89
C SER A 209 -17.04 8.59 -12.96
N ASN A 210 -15.88 8.59 -12.31
CA ASN A 210 -15.00 9.75 -12.36
C ASN A 210 -14.08 9.68 -13.58
N THR A 211 -14.43 10.36 -14.67
CA THR A 211 -13.73 10.37 -15.97
C THR A 211 -12.32 10.99 -15.91
N ASN A 212 -11.97 11.65 -14.82
CA ASN A 212 -10.67 12.34 -14.67
C ASN A 212 -9.55 11.43 -14.16
N TYR A 213 -9.79 10.12 -13.98
CA TYR A 213 -8.80 9.17 -13.52
C TYR A 213 -8.70 7.97 -14.46
N GLN A 214 -7.49 7.58 -14.78
CA GLN A 214 -7.22 6.31 -15.43
C GLN A 214 -6.99 5.24 -14.36
N TYR A 215 -7.70 4.13 -14.46
CA TYR A 215 -7.60 3.00 -13.52
C TYR A 215 -7.00 1.77 -14.23
N ILE A 216 -6.04 1.15 -13.59
CA ILE A 216 -5.62 -0.21 -13.93
C ILE A 216 -5.99 -1.09 -12.74
N THR A 217 -6.78 -2.13 -13.00
CA THR A 217 -7.32 -3.01 -11.97
C THR A 217 -6.89 -4.45 -12.22
N ARG A 218 -6.50 -5.15 -11.15
CA ARG A 218 -6.23 -6.59 -11.17
C ARG A 218 -7.01 -7.27 -10.05
N LYS A 219 -7.63 -8.41 -10.37
CA LYS A 219 -8.31 -9.23 -9.37
C LYS A 219 -7.29 -10.06 -8.60
N HIS A 220 -7.41 -10.08 -7.27
CA HIS A 220 -6.60 -10.87 -6.36
C HIS A 220 -7.47 -11.42 -5.23
N GLY A 221 -7.70 -12.72 -5.22
CA GLY A 221 -8.62 -13.37 -4.28
C GLY A 221 -10.01 -12.73 -4.27
N ASN A 222 -10.43 -12.27 -3.10
CA ASN A 222 -11.69 -11.56 -2.88
C ASN A 222 -11.62 -10.06 -3.14
N TYR A 223 -10.49 -9.55 -3.62
CA TYR A 223 -10.23 -8.13 -3.82
C TYR A 223 -10.00 -7.77 -5.28
N ASN A 224 -10.33 -6.54 -5.62
CA ASN A 224 -9.87 -5.85 -6.81
C ASN A 224 -8.85 -4.79 -6.38
N VAL A 225 -7.59 -4.98 -6.76
CA VAL A 225 -6.52 -4.02 -6.52
C VAL A 225 -6.44 -3.08 -7.71
N SER A 226 -6.60 -1.79 -7.47
CA SER A 226 -6.63 -0.76 -8.51
C SER A 226 -5.59 0.31 -8.24
N VAL A 227 -4.89 0.73 -9.27
CA VAL A 227 -4.05 1.93 -9.24
C VAL A 227 -4.71 2.98 -10.11
N SER A 228 -4.99 4.14 -9.54
CA SER A 228 -5.52 5.29 -10.26
C SER A 228 -4.44 6.34 -10.46
N LYS A 229 -4.56 7.10 -11.53
CA LYS A 229 -3.74 8.26 -11.83
C LYS A 229 -4.61 9.44 -12.22
N SER A 230 -4.34 10.60 -11.62
CA SER A 230 -5.01 11.85 -11.97
C SER A 230 -4.49 12.41 -13.29
N GLU A 231 -5.39 12.71 -14.23
CA GLU A 231 -5.03 13.37 -15.50
C GLU A 231 -4.57 14.83 -15.33
N SER A 232 -5.02 15.51 -14.28
CA SER A 232 -4.70 16.93 -14.04
C SER A 232 -3.20 17.17 -13.83
N MET A 233 -2.49 16.24 -13.19
CA MET A 233 -1.04 16.37 -13.01
C MET A 233 -0.24 16.15 -14.31
N PHE A 234 -0.80 15.43 -15.26
CA PHE A 234 -0.18 15.22 -16.56
C PHE A 234 -0.19 16.50 -17.39
N SER A 235 -1.26 17.29 -17.28
CA SER A 235 -1.40 18.58 -17.95
C SER A 235 -0.44 19.62 -17.39
N GLN A 236 -0.33 19.76 -16.07
CA GLN A 236 0.54 20.78 -15.44
C GLN A 236 2.03 20.60 -15.75
N ASN A 237 2.55 19.35 -15.71
CA ASN A 237 3.94 19.10 -16.03
C ASN A 237 4.27 19.32 -17.52
N ASN A 238 3.31 19.09 -18.41
CA ASN A 238 3.51 19.35 -19.84
C ASN A 238 3.51 20.86 -20.12
N ILE A 239 2.66 21.64 -19.49
CA ILE A 239 2.63 23.12 -19.61
C ILE A 239 3.97 23.70 -19.15
N ALA A 240 4.48 23.28 -17.99
CA ALA A 240 5.78 23.73 -17.49
C ALA A 240 6.94 23.37 -18.45
N ALA A 241 6.96 22.16 -18.99
CA ALA A 241 7.97 21.72 -19.97
C ALA A 241 7.89 22.53 -21.27
N ILE A 242 6.68 22.81 -21.78
CA ILE A 242 6.47 23.62 -22.98
C ILE A 242 6.94 25.06 -22.73
N LEU A 243 6.64 25.63 -21.55
CA LEU A 243 7.10 26.97 -21.20
C LEU A 243 8.62 27.06 -21.11
N ILE A 244 9.30 26.07 -20.51
CA ILE A 244 10.77 26.03 -20.43
C ILE A 244 11.39 25.95 -21.81
N VAL A 245 10.88 25.08 -22.69
CA VAL A 245 11.36 24.97 -24.08
C VAL A 245 11.09 26.27 -24.86
N GLY A 246 9.93 26.88 -24.66
CA GLY A 246 9.60 28.20 -25.27
C GLY A 246 10.58 29.28 -24.85
N ILE A 247 10.89 29.41 -23.56
CA ILE A 247 11.86 30.35 -23.03
C ILE A 247 13.26 30.11 -23.62
N TYR A 248 13.68 28.83 -23.69
CA TYR A 248 14.98 28.47 -24.27
C TYR A 248 15.08 28.87 -25.75
N LEU A 249 14.04 28.60 -26.55
CA LEU A 249 14.01 28.98 -27.97
C LEU A 249 14.01 30.49 -28.18
N THR A 250 13.31 31.24 -27.33
CA THR A 250 13.31 32.72 -27.41
C THR A 250 14.67 33.30 -27.08
N LEU A 251 15.35 32.79 -26.03
CA LEU A 251 16.70 33.21 -25.67
C LEU A 251 17.72 32.86 -26.77
N ALA A 252 17.63 31.69 -27.35
CA ALA A 252 18.51 31.27 -28.44
C ALA A 252 18.31 32.15 -29.68
N SER A 253 17.07 32.49 -30.03
CA SER A 253 16.76 33.41 -31.14
C SER A 253 17.28 34.83 -30.92
N CYS A 254 17.13 35.37 -29.69
CA CYS A 254 17.67 36.68 -29.32
C CYS A 254 19.20 36.71 -29.44
N LEU A 255 19.90 35.64 -28.95
CA LEU A 255 21.37 35.55 -29.10
C LEU A 255 21.80 35.52 -30.58
N LEU A 256 21.05 34.80 -31.42
CA LEU A 256 21.33 34.69 -32.87
C LEU A 256 21.18 36.09 -33.55
N VAL A 257 20.15 36.82 -33.22
CA VAL A 257 19.91 38.17 -33.73
C VAL A 257 21.00 39.14 -33.26
N LEU A 258 21.43 39.06 -32.01
CA LEU A 258 22.54 39.85 -31.47
C LEU A 258 23.87 39.53 -32.15
N MET A 259 24.16 38.26 -32.40
CA MET A 259 25.37 37.84 -33.16
C MET A 259 25.35 38.34 -34.62
N LEU A 260 24.22 38.18 -35.30
CA LEU A 260 24.05 38.67 -36.66
C LEU A 260 24.20 40.19 -36.75
N SER A 261 23.61 40.94 -35.82
CA SER A 261 23.72 42.39 -35.75
C SER A 261 25.18 42.87 -35.54
N ARG A 262 25.96 42.13 -34.72
CA ARG A 262 27.41 42.42 -34.52
C ARG A 262 28.20 42.17 -35.78
N VAL A 263 28.00 41.00 -36.42
CA VAL A 263 28.69 40.65 -37.66
C VAL A 263 28.37 41.67 -38.79
N LEU A 264 27.10 42.06 -38.91
CA LEU A 264 26.68 43.08 -39.89
C LEU A 264 27.30 44.42 -39.59
N LYS A 265 27.38 44.83 -38.34
CA LYS A 265 28.01 46.09 -37.89
C LYS A 265 29.53 46.10 -38.20
N GLU A 266 30.24 44.99 -37.89
CA GLU A 266 31.65 44.83 -38.21
C GLU A 266 31.91 44.86 -39.76
N LYS A 267 31.05 44.23 -40.52
CA LYS A 267 31.13 44.25 -41.98
C LYS A 267 30.90 45.66 -42.53
N TYR A 268 29.90 46.35 -42.00
CA TYR A 268 29.62 47.72 -42.39
C TYR A 268 30.74 48.68 -42.01
N GLU A 269 31.36 48.57 -40.83
CA GLU A 269 32.54 49.38 -40.45
C GLU A 269 33.74 49.09 -41.33
N LYS A 270 34.04 47.80 -41.66
CA LYS A 270 35.15 47.43 -42.58
C LYS A 270 34.91 48.02 -43.98
N GLU A 271 33.70 47.98 -44.50
CA GLU A 271 33.38 48.61 -45.80
C GLU A 271 33.50 50.12 -45.78
N LYS A 272 33.14 50.78 -44.68
CA LYS A 272 33.28 52.21 -44.48
C LYS A 272 34.75 52.69 -44.51
N TYR A 273 35.71 51.86 -44.02
CA TYR A 273 37.12 52.19 -44.05
C TYR A 273 37.81 51.94 -45.40
N MET A 274 37.19 51.20 -46.33
CA MET A 274 37.76 50.94 -47.67
C MET A 274 37.32 51.95 -48.72
N CYS A 275 36.41 52.84 -48.45
CA CYS A 275 35.86 53.82 -49.41
C CYS A 275 36.45 55.21 -49.15
N THR A 276 37.59 55.53 -49.70
CA THR A 276 38.17 56.90 -49.80
C THR A 276 38.36 57.31 -51.23
N SER A 277 37.31 57.46 -52.00
CA SER A 277 37.29 58.27 -53.24
C SER A 277 35.87 58.42 -53.82
N ASN A 278 35.66 59.36 -54.73
CA ASN A 278 34.38 59.87 -55.28
C ASN A 278 33.37 58.82 -55.87
N THR A 279 33.56 57.57 -55.68
CA THR A 279 32.63 56.45 -56.02
C THR A 279 31.71 56.03 -54.87
N GLU A 280 31.86 56.67 -53.70
CA GLU A 280 31.20 56.25 -52.46
C GLU A 280 29.66 56.27 -52.52
N TRP A 281 29.09 57.26 -53.18
CA TRP A 281 27.63 57.40 -53.24
C TRP A 281 26.92 56.34 -54.10
N ALA A 282 27.58 55.83 -55.13
CA ALA A 282 26.99 54.76 -55.96
C ALA A 282 26.98 53.42 -55.23
N TYR A 283 28.01 53.14 -54.42
CA TYR A 283 28.08 51.89 -53.61
C TYR A 283 27.11 51.93 -52.43
N ILE A 284 26.93 53.08 -51.75
CA ILE A 284 25.97 53.24 -50.65
C ILE A 284 24.54 53.09 -51.17
N SER A 285 24.23 53.54 -52.35
CA SER A 285 22.89 53.38 -52.93
C SER A 285 22.59 51.93 -53.35
N LEU A 286 23.61 51.20 -53.83
CA LEU A 286 23.52 49.78 -54.13
C LEU A 286 23.35 48.91 -52.90
N ALA A 287 24.12 49.20 -51.82
CA ALA A 287 24.05 48.50 -50.57
C ALA A 287 22.70 48.76 -49.84
N LEU A 288 22.19 49.96 -49.91
CA LEU A 288 20.84 50.31 -49.40
C LEU A 288 19.71 49.64 -50.20
N ASN A 289 19.90 49.45 -51.48
CA ASN A 289 18.95 48.72 -52.33
C ASN A 289 18.96 47.21 -52.04
N ASP A 290 20.13 46.61 -51.80
CA ASP A 290 20.29 45.22 -51.37
C ASP A 290 19.69 45.00 -49.96
N LEU A 291 19.91 45.91 -49.03
CA LEU A 291 19.28 45.86 -47.69
C LEU A 291 17.76 45.99 -47.75
N LYS A 292 17.25 46.80 -48.64
CA LYS A 292 15.81 46.97 -48.88
C LYS A 292 15.21 45.71 -49.52
N GLN A 293 15.88 45.05 -50.47
CA GLN A 293 15.47 43.80 -51.05
C GLN A 293 15.51 42.63 -49.99
N THR A 294 16.53 42.60 -49.14
CA THR A 294 16.64 41.60 -48.10
C THR A 294 15.59 41.79 -47.01
N ASN A 295 15.23 43.06 -46.67
CA ASN A 295 14.17 43.37 -45.72
C ASN A 295 12.77 43.09 -46.31
N ASP A 296 12.58 43.24 -47.62
CA ASP A 296 11.34 42.88 -48.30
C ASP A 296 11.16 41.36 -48.43
N LEU A 297 12.26 40.58 -48.47
CA LEU A 297 12.27 39.11 -48.39
C LEU A 297 12.01 38.56 -46.99
N LEU A 298 12.28 39.38 -45.95
CA LEU A 298 12.00 39.07 -44.53
C LEU A 298 10.65 39.61 -44.04
N ARG A 299 9.71 39.92 -44.95
CA ARG A 299 8.35 40.30 -44.55
C ARG A 299 7.71 39.20 -43.69
N PRO A 300 6.87 39.60 -42.69
CA PRO A 300 6.38 38.72 -41.61
C PRO A 300 5.60 37.49 -42.07
N SER A 301 5.23 37.35 -43.34
CA SER A 301 4.46 36.23 -43.86
C SER A 301 5.26 34.91 -43.91
N VAL A 302 6.60 34.93 -44.00
CA VAL A 302 7.41 33.72 -44.04
C VAL A 302 7.74 33.20 -42.63
N GLY A 303 7.99 34.13 -41.69
CA GLY A 303 8.26 33.76 -40.29
C GLY A 303 7.06 33.13 -39.60
N MET A 304 5.85 33.65 -39.85
CA MET A 304 4.61 33.12 -39.31
C MET A 304 4.24 31.74 -39.88
N SER A 305 4.48 31.50 -41.15
CA SER A 305 4.19 30.24 -41.79
C SER A 305 5.07 29.09 -41.25
N LEU A 306 6.35 29.35 -40.99
CA LEU A 306 7.27 28.35 -40.40
C LEU A 306 6.95 28.07 -38.93
N PHE A 307 6.55 29.11 -38.18
CA PHE A 307 6.16 28.96 -36.76
C PHE A 307 4.86 28.19 -36.62
N VAL A 308 3.87 28.41 -37.47
CA VAL A 308 2.59 27.70 -37.50
C VAL A 308 2.81 26.23 -37.90
N GLN A 309 3.68 25.91 -38.85
CA GLN A 309 3.99 24.51 -39.22
C GLN A 309 4.72 23.74 -38.11
N LEU A 310 5.59 24.39 -37.34
CA LEU A 310 6.27 23.77 -36.18
C LEU A 310 5.36 23.54 -34.98
N VAL A 311 4.31 24.33 -34.79
CA VAL A 311 3.37 24.19 -33.66
C VAL A 311 2.21 23.23 -33.98
N THR A 312 1.90 23.01 -35.26
CA THR A 312 0.81 22.08 -35.68
C THR A 312 1.28 20.69 -36.08
N ALA A 313 2.58 20.40 -36.12
CA ALA A 313 3.19 19.07 -36.25
C ALA A 313 3.58 18.48 -34.89
#